data_7fb3a741d0f02a6606ac84caca658ab4
#
_entry.id   7fb3a741d0f02a6606ac84caca658ab4
#
_cell.length_a   1.000
_cell.length_b   1.000
_cell.length_c   1.000
_cell.angle_alpha   90.00
_cell.angle_beta   90.00
_cell.angle_gamma   90.00
#
_symmetry.space_group_name_H-M   'P 1'
#
loop_
_entity.id
_entity.type
_entity.pdbx_description
1 polymer ?
#
loop_
_entity_poly.entity_id
_entity_poly.type
_entity_poly.pdbx_seq_one_letter_code
_entity_poly.pdbx_strand_id
1 'polypeptide(L)'
;MQQIDDSIKSSPRTTDYANTDLLKNLLNRDFFELISSDFGIIFERDPAARNWLEVLFCYPGLHALCLHRLAHWLHCRGVSFIPRFISHLGRFFTGIEIHPGAKIGKGVFIDHGMGVVIGETAIVGDYTLIYQDVTLGGTGKEEGKRHPTLGKNVVVGAGAKILGNIQIGDRVRVGAGSVVLRDVSSDSTVVGIPGRTICRKESLSPLEHGKLPDVEASVMHTLLSRIEQLEKELQILKSHQSQELGVRSQESGVRS
;
A
#
# COMPACT_ATOMS: atom_id res chain seq x y z
N MET A 1 -31.55 -37.94 -54.80
CA MET A 1 -32.28 -38.73 -53.82
C MET A 1 -31.52 -38.53 -52.49
N GLN A 2 -31.88 -37.51 -51.75
CA GLN A 2 -31.79 -37.44 -50.29
C GLN A 2 -32.29 -36.04 -49.86
N GLN A 3 -33.34 -36.02 -49.07
CA GLN A 3 -34.01 -34.84 -48.54
C GLN A 3 -33.07 -34.09 -47.61
N ILE A 4 -33.00 -32.78 -47.74
CA ILE A 4 -32.42 -31.87 -46.75
C ILE A 4 -33.59 -31.19 -46.03
N ASP A 5 -33.67 -31.46 -44.77
CA ASP A 5 -34.70 -31.00 -43.82
C ASP A 5 -34.47 -29.55 -43.45
N ASP A 6 -35.41 -28.67 -43.81
CA ASP A 6 -35.47 -27.26 -43.43
C ASP A 6 -36.14 -27.12 -42.05
N SER A 7 -35.35 -26.97 -41.03
CA SER A 7 -35.85 -26.51 -39.72
C SER A 7 -34.90 -25.49 -39.06
N ILE A 8 -34.78 -24.31 -39.68
CA ILE A 8 -34.22 -23.15 -38.96
C ILE A 8 -35.33 -22.55 -38.10
N LYS A 9 -35.42 -23.00 -36.85
CA LYS A 9 -36.20 -22.33 -35.81
C LYS A 9 -35.50 -21.01 -35.41
N SER A 10 -36.15 -19.90 -35.74
CA SER A 10 -35.83 -18.58 -35.28
C SER A 10 -35.89 -18.52 -33.76
N SER A 11 -34.73 -18.40 -33.10
CA SER A 11 -34.61 -18.08 -31.68
C SER A 11 -34.95 -16.60 -31.44
N PRO A 12 -35.78 -16.23 -30.47
CA PRO A 12 -36.08 -14.83 -30.19
C PRO A 12 -34.85 -14.11 -29.66
N ARG A 13 -34.66 -12.86 -30.10
CA ARG A 13 -33.57 -11.97 -29.69
C ARG A 13 -33.63 -11.70 -28.18
N THR A 14 -32.65 -12.21 -27.44
CA THR A 14 -32.47 -12.06 -25.99
C THR A 14 -31.77 -10.75 -25.60
N THR A 15 -32.11 -9.62 -26.22
CA THR A 15 -31.46 -8.34 -25.91
C THR A 15 -32.18 -7.47 -24.87
N ASP A 16 -33.44 -7.72 -24.56
CA ASP A 16 -34.20 -6.85 -23.66
C ASP A 16 -34.20 -7.29 -22.20
N TYR A 17 -33.91 -8.55 -21.88
CA TYR A 17 -33.83 -9.04 -20.49
C TYR A 17 -32.48 -8.72 -19.83
N ALA A 18 -31.41 -8.59 -20.59
CA ALA A 18 -30.08 -8.31 -20.06
C ALA A 18 -29.96 -6.90 -19.45
N ASN A 19 -30.69 -5.91 -19.97
CA ASN A 19 -30.58 -4.51 -19.52
C ASN A 19 -31.30 -4.22 -18.18
N THR A 20 -32.42 -4.88 -17.92
CA THR A 20 -33.17 -4.68 -16.65
C THR A 20 -32.51 -5.37 -15.45
N ASP A 21 -31.87 -6.51 -15.67
CA ASP A 21 -31.09 -7.20 -14.63
C ASP A 21 -29.74 -6.51 -14.37
N LEU A 22 -29.18 -5.85 -15.38
CA LEU A 22 -27.98 -5.05 -15.26
C LEU A 22 -28.18 -3.86 -14.30
N LEU A 23 -29.28 -3.12 -14.46
CA LEU A 23 -29.64 -1.98 -13.60
C LEU A 23 -30.05 -2.43 -12.19
N LYS A 24 -30.77 -3.54 -12.05
CA LYS A 24 -31.12 -4.11 -10.74
C LYS A 24 -29.89 -4.54 -9.95
N ASN A 25 -28.87 -5.09 -10.61
CA ASN A 25 -27.60 -5.45 -9.97
C ASN A 25 -26.67 -4.26 -9.71
N LEU A 26 -26.81 -3.12 -10.40
CA LEU A 26 -26.17 -1.84 -10.08
C LEU A 26 -26.77 -1.23 -8.80
N LEU A 27 -28.05 -1.44 -8.57
CA LEU A 27 -28.80 -1.00 -7.40
C LEU A 27 -28.77 -2.06 -6.27
N ASN A 28 -27.85 -3.04 -6.36
CA ASN A 28 -27.75 -4.07 -5.33
C ASN A 28 -27.34 -3.45 -4.00
N ARG A 29 -27.95 -3.90 -2.91
CA ARG A 29 -27.73 -3.44 -1.53
C ARG A 29 -26.24 -3.34 -1.20
N ASP A 30 -25.44 -4.28 -1.68
CA ASP A 30 -23.99 -4.34 -1.48
C ASP A 30 -23.22 -3.14 -2.09
N PHE A 31 -23.66 -2.62 -3.25
CA PHE A 31 -23.01 -1.46 -3.89
C PHE A 31 -23.23 -0.17 -3.10
N PHE A 32 -24.46 0.06 -2.65
CA PHE A 32 -24.79 1.21 -1.82
C PHE A 32 -24.15 1.13 -0.44
N GLU A 33 -24.06 -0.07 0.13
CA GLU A 33 -23.37 -0.30 1.41
C GLU A 33 -21.88 0.04 1.32
N LEU A 34 -21.21 -0.33 0.21
CA LEU A 34 -19.82 0.01 -0.03
C LEU A 34 -19.61 1.53 -0.12
N ILE A 35 -20.40 2.24 -0.93
CA ILE A 35 -20.30 3.69 -1.07
C ILE A 35 -20.61 4.40 0.25
N SER A 36 -21.64 3.96 0.95
CA SER A 36 -22.00 4.52 2.26
C SER A 36 -20.90 4.33 3.29
N SER A 37 -20.24 3.17 3.29
CA SER A 37 -19.10 2.89 4.16
C SER A 37 -17.89 3.77 3.82
N ASP A 38 -17.59 3.95 2.51
CA ASP A 38 -16.49 4.83 2.06
C ASP A 38 -16.76 6.31 2.36
N PHE A 39 -18.03 6.71 2.33
CA PHE A 39 -18.44 8.06 2.71
C PHE A 39 -18.35 8.27 4.24
N GLY A 40 -18.84 7.31 5.02
CA GLY A 40 -18.87 7.38 6.49
C GLY A 40 -17.49 7.41 7.12
N ILE A 41 -16.54 6.63 6.61
CA ILE A 41 -15.19 6.54 7.16
C ILE A 41 -14.42 7.86 7.10
N ILE A 42 -14.76 8.76 6.18
CA ILE A 42 -14.13 10.07 6.06
C ILE A 42 -14.41 10.89 7.31
N PHE A 43 -15.66 10.92 7.79
CA PHE A 43 -16.03 11.64 9.02
C PHE A 43 -15.41 11.04 10.28
N GLU A 44 -15.11 9.75 10.27
CA GLU A 44 -14.46 9.09 11.41
C GLU A 44 -12.95 9.40 11.47
N ARG A 45 -12.32 9.62 10.31
CA ARG A 45 -10.86 9.69 10.20
C ARG A 45 -10.31 11.05 9.86
N ASP A 46 -11.08 11.92 9.22
CA ASP A 46 -10.63 13.27 8.87
C ASP A 46 -11.27 14.31 9.79
N PRO A 47 -10.49 14.91 10.72
CA PRO A 47 -11.00 15.98 11.57
C PRO A 47 -11.44 17.23 10.81
N ALA A 48 -11.01 17.40 9.54
CA ALA A 48 -11.40 18.52 8.69
C ALA A 48 -12.77 18.32 8.02
N ALA A 49 -13.29 17.10 7.96
CA ALA A 49 -14.60 16.79 7.38
C ALA A 49 -15.75 17.34 8.25
N ARG A 50 -16.29 18.51 7.91
CA ARG A 50 -17.28 19.22 8.74
C ARG A 50 -18.72 19.03 8.28
N ASN A 51 -18.94 18.86 6.98
CA ASN A 51 -20.28 18.68 6.43
C ASN A 51 -20.29 17.72 5.24
N TRP A 52 -21.45 17.13 4.99
CA TRP A 52 -21.63 16.11 3.97
C TRP A 52 -21.48 16.66 2.52
N LEU A 53 -21.79 17.95 2.27
CA LEU A 53 -21.61 18.57 0.96
C LEU A 53 -20.12 18.69 0.63
N GLU A 54 -19.30 19.10 1.60
CA GLU A 54 -17.85 19.18 1.45
C GLU A 54 -17.26 17.81 1.12
N VAL A 55 -17.65 16.78 1.87
CA VAL A 55 -17.19 15.41 1.61
C VAL A 55 -17.64 14.93 0.23
N LEU A 56 -18.86 15.21 -0.16
CA LEU A 56 -19.40 14.78 -1.45
C LEU A 56 -18.70 15.45 -2.64
N PHE A 57 -18.36 16.74 -2.55
CA PHE A 57 -17.85 17.50 -3.69
C PHE A 57 -16.34 17.80 -3.66
N CYS A 58 -15.70 17.73 -2.50
CA CYS A 58 -14.31 18.17 -2.34
C CYS A 58 -13.33 17.03 -2.00
N TYR A 59 -13.79 15.78 -1.87
CA TYR A 59 -12.92 14.63 -1.55
C TYR A 59 -12.64 13.76 -2.79
N PRO A 60 -11.49 13.97 -3.47
CA PRO A 60 -11.16 13.27 -4.70
C PRO A 60 -11.03 11.75 -4.50
N GLY A 61 -10.60 11.31 -3.31
CA GLY A 61 -10.53 9.89 -2.96
C GLY A 61 -11.89 9.19 -3.02
N LEU A 62 -12.94 9.83 -2.53
CA LEU A 62 -14.31 9.31 -2.61
C LEU A 62 -14.77 9.19 -4.08
N HIS A 63 -14.53 10.23 -4.89
CA HIS A 63 -14.88 10.20 -6.31
C HIS A 63 -14.17 9.08 -7.06
N ALA A 64 -12.87 8.90 -6.80
CA ALA A 64 -12.07 7.83 -7.41
C ALA A 64 -12.61 6.44 -7.02
N LEU A 65 -12.98 6.23 -5.75
CA LEU A 65 -13.56 4.98 -5.28
C LEU A 65 -14.93 4.71 -5.92
N CYS A 66 -15.81 5.71 -6.02
CA CYS A 66 -17.11 5.57 -6.69
C CYS A 66 -16.95 5.17 -8.16
N LEU A 67 -16.08 5.84 -8.90
CA LEU A 67 -15.77 5.53 -10.30
C LEU A 67 -15.14 4.14 -10.44
N HIS A 68 -14.21 3.79 -9.53
CA HIS A 68 -13.62 2.46 -9.51
C HIS A 68 -14.65 1.36 -9.26
N ARG A 69 -15.56 1.52 -8.31
CA ARG A 69 -16.60 0.50 -8.02
C ARG A 69 -17.47 0.23 -9.24
N LEU A 70 -17.85 1.28 -9.99
CA LEU A 70 -18.57 1.15 -11.25
C LEU A 70 -17.71 0.44 -12.32
N ALA A 71 -16.45 0.85 -12.47
CA ALA A 71 -15.52 0.25 -13.42
C ALA A 71 -15.24 -1.23 -13.09
N HIS A 72 -15.04 -1.55 -11.82
CA HIS A 72 -14.83 -2.93 -11.35
C HIS A 72 -16.04 -3.82 -11.60
N TRP A 73 -17.24 -3.32 -11.33
CA TRP A 73 -18.48 -4.03 -11.59
C TRP A 73 -18.65 -4.39 -13.08
N LEU A 74 -18.35 -3.47 -14.00
CA LEU A 74 -18.34 -3.72 -15.45
C LEU A 74 -17.23 -4.69 -15.86
N HIS A 75 -16.05 -4.54 -15.27
CA HIS A 75 -14.90 -5.41 -15.53
C HIS A 75 -15.18 -6.86 -15.16
N CYS A 76 -15.80 -7.10 -14.00
CA CYS A 76 -16.21 -8.45 -13.58
C CYS A 76 -17.28 -9.09 -14.48
N ARG A 77 -17.95 -8.31 -15.34
CA ARG A 77 -18.91 -8.80 -16.35
C ARG A 77 -18.28 -9.02 -17.73
N GLY A 78 -16.96 -8.90 -17.83
CA GLY A 78 -16.23 -9.13 -19.08
C GLY A 78 -16.31 -7.96 -20.06
N VAL A 79 -16.76 -6.78 -19.65
CA VAL A 79 -16.71 -5.58 -20.49
C VAL A 79 -15.24 -5.13 -20.61
N SER A 80 -14.71 -5.06 -21.82
CA SER A 80 -13.27 -4.89 -22.01
C SER A 80 -12.80 -3.43 -21.99
N PHE A 81 -13.40 -2.54 -22.76
CA PHE A 81 -12.90 -1.17 -22.95
C PHE A 81 -13.44 -0.17 -21.91
N ILE A 82 -14.75 -0.19 -21.66
CA ILE A 82 -15.44 0.81 -20.82
C ILE A 82 -14.87 0.90 -19.41
N PRO A 83 -14.56 -0.19 -18.69
CA PRO A 83 -13.95 -0.12 -17.38
C PRO A 83 -12.63 0.64 -17.36
N ARG A 84 -11.76 0.39 -18.35
CA ARG A 84 -10.47 1.09 -18.47
C ARG A 84 -10.66 2.57 -18.78
N PHE A 85 -11.63 2.90 -19.63
CA PHE A 85 -11.96 4.28 -19.94
C PHE A 85 -12.48 5.05 -18.71
N ILE A 86 -13.37 4.43 -17.90
CA ILE A 86 -13.83 5.01 -16.62
C ILE A 86 -12.65 5.23 -15.66
N SER A 87 -11.75 4.26 -15.54
CA SER A 87 -10.54 4.40 -14.73
C SER A 87 -9.65 5.57 -15.20
N HIS A 88 -9.51 5.75 -16.51
CA HIS A 88 -8.76 6.85 -17.08
C HIS A 88 -9.41 8.21 -16.79
N LEU A 89 -10.73 8.33 -16.91
CA LEU A 89 -11.47 9.52 -16.49
C LEU A 89 -11.32 9.79 -14.99
N GLY A 90 -11.40 8.75 -14.16
CA GLY A 90 -11.15 8.85 -12.72
C GLY A 90 -9.79 9.48 -12.43
N ARG A 91 -8.72 8.96 -13.06
CA ARG A 91 -7.39 9.54 -12.95
C ARG A 91 -7.32 11.00 -13.41
N PHE A 92 -7.98 11.32 -14.52
CA PHE A 92 -7.98 12.69 -15.07
C PHE A 92 -8.61 13.69 -14.09
N PHE A 93 -9.75 13.35 -13.47
CA PHE A 93 -10.48 14.25 -12.58
C PHE A 93 -9.95 14.27 -11.14
N THR A 94 -9.34 13.18 -10.67
CA THR A 94 -8.97 13.03 -9.25
C THR A 94 -7.46 12.95 -9.01
N GLY A 95 -6.66 12.72 -10.06
CA GLY A 95 -5.24 12.41 -9.92
C GLY A 95 -4.94 11.02 -9.35
N ILE A 96 -5.97 10.16 -9.19
CA ILE A 96 -5.88 8.82 -8.58
C ILE A 96 -6.14 7.77 -9.66
N GLU A 97 -5.20 6.86 -9.86
CA GLU A 97 -5.35 5.73 -10.78
C GLU A 97 -5.67 4.45 -10.02
N ILE A 98 -6.84 3.87 -10.26
CA ILE A 98 -7.21 2.55 -9.74
C ILE A 98 -7.59 1.67 -10.94
N HIS A 99 -6.84 0.57 -11.15
CA HIS A 99 -7.16 -0.37 -12.22
C HIS A 99 -8.50 -1.06 -11.95
N PRO A 100 -9.39 -1.24 -12.96
CA PRO A 100 -10.69 -1.88 -12.77
C PRO A 100 -10.64 -3.30 -12.21
N GLY A 101 -9.53 -4.02 -12.43
CA GLY A 101 -9.29 -5.37 -11.89
C GLY A 101 -8.91 -5.39 -10.41
N ALA A 102 -8.50 -4.26 -9.82
CA ALA A 102 -8.16 -4.19 -8.41
C ALA A 102 -9.36 -4.50 -7.51
N LYS A 103 -9.12 -5.17 -6.39
CA LYS A 103 -10.16 -5.47 -5.40
C LYS A 103 -10.01 -4.54 -4.21
N ILE A 104 -11.00 -3.69 -4.00
CA ILE A 104 -11.01 -2.69 -2.92
C ILE A 104 -12.10 -3.05 -1.91
N GLY A 105 -11.72 -3.22 -0.65
CA GLY A 105 -12.62 -3.50 0.47
C GLY A 105 -13.56 -2.33 0.78
N LYS A 106 -14.36 -2.46 1.84
CA LYS A 106 -15.26 -1.40 2.32
C LYS A 106 -14.54 -0.44 3.26
N GLY A 107 -15.03 0.79 3.36
CA GLY A 107 -14.50 1.80 4.26
C GLY A 107 -13.03 2.15 3.98
N VAL A 108 -12.60 2.02 2.73
CA VAL A 108 -11.26 2.47 2.33
C VAL A 108 -11.27 3.99 2.20
N PHE A 109 -10.29 4.64 2.81
CA PHE A 109 -10.14 6.08 2.73
C PHE A 109 -8.84 6.43 1.99
N ILE A 110 -8.97 7.16 0.88
CA ILE A 110 -7.84 7.73 0.15
C ILE A 110 -7.79 9.21 0.48
N ASP A 111 -6.87 9.59 1.35
CA ASP A 111 -6.70 10.97 1.82
C ASP A 111 -5.75 11.74 0.90
N HIS A 112 -6.15 12.95 0.50
CA HIS A 112 -5.51 13.79 -0.54
C HIS A 112 -5.46 13.12 -1.91
N GLY A 113 -4.89 11.95 -2.03
CA GLY A 113 -4.96 10.99 -3.13
C GLY A 113 -4.15 11.32 -4.38
N MET A 114 -3.69 12.54 -4.61
CA MET A 114 -2.91 12.89 -5.80
C MET A 114 -1.73 11.94 -5.99
N GLY A 115 -1.59 11.38 -7.20
CA GLY A 115 -0.47 10.47 -7.54
C GLY A 115 -0.62 9.03 -7.02
N VAL A 116 -1.73 8.68 -6.38
CA VAL A 116 -2.01 7.29 -5.98
C VAL A 116 -2.19 6.41 -7.21
N VAL A 117 -1.49 5.26 -7.22
CA VAL A 117 -1.60 4.24 -8.28
C VAL A 117 -1.86 2.87 -7.66
N ILE A 118 -2.99 2.25 -8.01
CA ILE A 118 -3.37 0.91 -7.57
C ILE A 118 -3.47 -0.01 -8.79
N GLY A 119 -2.54 -0.97 -8.89
CA GLY A 119 -2.40 -1.87 -10.04
C GLY A 119 -3.46 -2.95 -10.12
N GLU A 120 -3.54 -3.61 -11.27
CA GLU A 120 -4.60 -4.54 -11.70
C GLU A 120 -4.94 -5.65 -10.70
N THR A 121 -3.93 -6.32 -10.17
CA THR A 121 -4.13 -7.47 -9.28
C THR A 121 -3.95 -7.12 -7.81
N ALA A 122 -3.93 -5.82 -7.47
CA ALA A 122 -3.88 -5.37 -6.09
C ALA A 122 -5.16 -5.75 -5.33
N ILE A 123 -4.99 -6.05 -4.06
CA ILE A 123 -6.09 -6.29 -3.12
C ILE A 123 -5.88 -5.36 -1.93
N VAL A 124 -6.89 -4.56 -1.62
CA VAL A 124 -6.88 -3.63 -0.48
C VAL A 124 -7.98 -4.06 0.48
N GLY A 125 -7.61 -4.43 1.68
CA GLY A 125 -8.54 -4.87 2.74
C GLY A 125 -9.37 -3.72 3.30
N ASP A 126 -10.40 -4.10 4.06
CA ASP A 126 -11.37 -3.17 4.65
C ASP A 126 -10.69 -2.14 5.56
N TYR A 127 -11.25 -0.92 5.60
CA TYR A 127 -10.83 0.17 6.49
C TYR A 127 -9.35 0.57 6.35
N THR A 128 -8.78 0.38 5.17
CA THR A 128 -7.41 0.81 4.85
C THR A 128 -7.38 2.31 4.59
N LEU A 129 -6.34 2.99 5.08
CA LEU A 129 -6.05 4.40 4.83
C LEU A 129 -4.84 4.52 3.90
N ILE A 130 -5.00 5.26 2.81
CA ILE A 130 -3.97 5.48 1.80
C ILE A 130 -3.78 6.97 1.60
N TYR A 131 -2.55 7.45 1.74
CA TYR A 131 -2.21 8.84 1.50
C TYR A 131 -1.76 9.08 0.04
N GLN A 132 -1.55 10.34 -0.30
CA GLN A 132 -1.09 10.77 -1.63
C GLN A 132 0.22 10.09 -2.06
N ASP A 133 0.42 10.00 -3.38
CA ASP A 133 1.62 9.45 -4.04
C ASP A 133 1.97 7.99 -3.64
N VAL A 134 1.02 7.24 -3.10
CA VAL A 134 1.20 5.81 -2.81
C VAL A 134 1.11 4.99 -4.09
N THR A 135 2.02 4.01 -4.24
CA THR A 135 1.97 3.04 -5.35
C THR A 135 1.82 1.61 -4.83
N LEU A 136 0.77 0.94 -5.25
CA LEU A 136 0.61 -0.52 -5.13
C LEU A 136 0.93 -1.14 -6.50
N GLY A 137 2.21 -1.41 -6.74
CA GLY A 137 2.77 -1.72 -8.06
C GLY A 137 3.25 -3.16 -8.21
N GLY A 138 3.47 -3.58 -9.47
CA GLY A 138 4.17 -4.82 -9.81
C GLY A 138 5.68 -4.60 -9.96
N THR A 139 6.47 -5.68 -9.91
CA THR A 139 7.93 -5.61 -10.06
C THR A 139 8.47 -6.24 -11.34
N GLY A 140 7.63 -6.75 -12.23
CA GLY A 140 8.08 -7.45 -13.43
C GLY A 140 7.02 -7.53 -14.52
N LYS A 141 7.34 -8.32 -15.55
CA LYS A 141 6.45 -8.60 -16.69
C LYS A 141 5.64 -9.89 -16.47
N GLU A 142 5.55 -10.38 -15.25
CA GLU A 142 4.83 -11.60 -14.92
C GLU A 142 3.33 -11.43 -15.17
N GLU A 143 2.72 -12.44 -15.76
CA GLU A 143 1.28 -12.54 -15.87
C GLU A 143 0.66 -13.01 -14.54
N GLY A 144 -0.61 -12.68 -14.30
CA GLY A 144 -1.32 -13.07 -13.09
C GLY A 144 -1.10 -12.14 -11.90
N LYS A 145 -1.06 -12.70 -10.68
CA LYS A 145 -0.92 -11.94 -9.42
C LYS A 145 0.48 -11.36 -9.29
N ARG A 146 0.61 -10.04 -9.45
CA ARG A 146 1.89 -9.31 -9.44
C ARG A 146 1.88 -8.02 -8.61
N HIS A 147 0.73 -7.66 -8.02
CA HIS A 147 0.56 -6.50 -7.17
C HIS A 147 0.30 -6.93 -5.73
N PRO A 148 0.54 -6.06 -4.73
CA PRO A 148 0.43 -6.41 -3.34
C PRO A 148 -1.00 -6.72 -2.89
N THR A 149 -1.08 -7.46 -1.79
CA THR A 149 -2.31 -7.67 -1.02
C THR A 149 -2.14 -7.03 0.34
N LEU A 150 -3.01 -6.07 0.66
CA LEU A 150 -3.09 -5.41 1.95
C LEU A 150 -4.23 -6.03 2.77
N GLY A 151 -3.95 -6.34 4.03
CA GLY A 151 -4.94 -6.76 5.01
C GLY A 151 -5.86 -5.60 5.44
N LYS A 152 -6.61 -5.82 6.52
CA LYS A 152 -7.55 -4.84 7.07
C LYS A 152 -6.86 -3.81 7.95
N ASN A 153 -7.44 -2.59 8.00
CA ASN A 153 -6.94 -1.50 8.85
C ASN A 153 -5.47 -1.15 8.62
N VAL A 154 -4.97 -1.35 7.41
CA VAL A 154 -3.61 -0.95 7.02
C VAL A 154 -3.56 0.57 6.83
N VAL A 155 -2.46 1.19 7.22
CA VAL A 155 -2.19 2.62 6.97
C VAL A 155 -0.96 2.70 6.07
N VAL A 156 -1.12 3.34 4.91
CA VAL A 156 -0.03 3.55 3.95
C VAL A 156 0.29 5.03 3.87
N GLY A 157 1.44 5.41 4.43
CA GLY A 157 1.90 6.80 4.49
C GLY A 157 2.22 7.39 3.12
N ALA A 158 2.22 8.72 3.06
CA ALA A 158 2.43 9.49 1.84
C ALA A 158 3.70 9.07 1.10
N GLY A 159 3.62 8.91 -0.22
CA GLY A 159 4.75 8.55 -1.07
C GLY A 159 5.27 7.11 -0.93
N ALA A 160 4.68 6.28 -0.08
CA ALA A 160 5.14 4.90 0.08
C ALA A 160 4.90 4.06 -1.19
N LYS A 161 5.84 3.16 -1.49
CA LYS A 161 5.79 2.26 -2.64
C LYS A 161 5.77 0.81 -2.12
N ILE A 162 4.71 0.08 -2.41
CA ILE A 162 4.58 -1.34 -2.05
C ILE A 162 4.56 -2.12 -3.36
N LEU A 163 5.62 -2.91 -3.60
CA LEU A 163 5.89 -3.45 -4.92
C LEU A 163 6.01 -4.97 -4.92
N GLY A 164 5.35 -5.61 -5.89
CA GLY A 164 5.39 -7.04 -6.11
C GLY A 164 4.20 -7.80 -5.53
N ASN A 165 4.18 -9.11 -5.76
CA ASN A 165 3.18 -10.00 -5.19
C ASN A 165 3.52 -10.31 -3.72
N ILE A 166 3.37 -9.33 -2.83
CA ILE A 166 3.67 -9.42 -1.41
C ILE A 166 2.42 -9.27 -0.56
N GLN A 167 2.49 -9.80 0.67
CA GLN A 167 1.41 -9.77 1.65
C GLN A 167 1.73 -8.76 2.75
N ILE A 168 0.84 -7.81 2.95
CA ILE A 168 0.89 -6.86 4.07
C ILE A 168 -0.23 -7.25 5.03
N GLY A 169 0.13 -7.70 6.22
CA GLY A 169 -0.82 -8.18 7.21
C GLY A 169 -1.77 -7.11 7.74
N ASP A 170 -2.72 -7.51 8.57
CA ASP A 170 -3.69 -6.60 9.17
C ASP A 170 -3.01 -5.59 10.10
N ARG A 171 -3.56 -4.39 10.18
CA ARG A 171 -3.11 -3.30 11.08
C ARG A 171 -1.66 -2.89 10.90
N VAL A 172 -1.04 -3.24 9.76
CA VAL A 172 0.30 -2.77 9.41
C VAL A 172 0.29 -1.27 9.14
N ARG A 173 1.36 -0.60 9.53
CA ARG A 173 1.64 0.79 9.19
C ARG A 173 2.87 0.88 8.32
N VAL A 174 2.71 1.46 7.15
CA VAL A 174 3.82 1.77 6.24
C VAL A 174 4.12 3.25 6.36
N GLY A 175 5.33 3.56 6.79
CA GLY A 175 5.79 4.94 6.95
C GLY A 175 5.86 5.70 5.63
N ALA A 176 5.73 7.02 5.69
CA ALA A 176 5.85 7.87 4.51
C ALA A 176 7.18 7.65 3.78
N GLY A 177 7.17 7.67 2.45
CA GLY A 177 8.35 7.47 1.60
C GLY A 177 8.98 6.07 1.64
N SER A 178 8.42 5.12 2.38
CA SER A 178 8.98 3.77 2.50
C SER A 178 8.81 2.95 1.23
N VAL A 179 9.79 2.08 0.93
CA VAL A 179 9.73 1.14 -0.20
C VAL A 179 9.68 -0.29 0.32
N VAL A 180 8.51 -0.94 0.22
CA VAL A 180 8.26 -2.28 0.75
C VAL A 180 8.33 -3.30 -0.39
N LEU A 181 9.24 -4.28 -0.24
CA LEU A 181 9.55 -5.30 -1.25
C LEU A 181 9.39 -6.74 -0.73
N ARG A 182 8.93 -6.90 0.52
CA ARG A 182 8.78 -8.20 1.18
C ARG A 182 7.51 -8.24 2.01
N ASP A 183 7.05 -9.43 2.33
CA ASP A 183 5.91 -9.64 3.20
C ASP A 183 6.11 -9.01 4.57
N VAL A 184 5.01 -8.51 5.14
CA VAL A 184 4.99 -7.84 6.44
C VAL A 184 3.92 -8.48 7.31
N SER A 185 4.31 -8.95 8.48
CA SER A 185 3.39 -9.55 9.46
C SER A 185 2.43 -8.51 10.02
N SER A 186 1.24 -8.96 10.45
CA SER A 186 0.24 -8.11 11.10
C SER A 186 0.84 -7.36 12.31
N ASP A 187 0.22 -6.23 12.66
CA ASP A 187 0.59 -5.40 13.82
C ASP A 187 2.01 -4.83 13.79
N SER A 188 2.60 -4.74 12.61
CA SER A 188 3.97 -4.24 12.42
C SER A 188 3.99 -2.83 11.82
N THR A 189 5.10 -2.13 12.02
CA THR A 189 5.42 -0.87 11.33
C THR A 189 6.58 -1.11 10.38
N VAL A 190 6.51 -0.57 9.16
CA VAL A 190 7.59 -0.63 8.17
C VAL A 190 8.03 0.77 7.81
N VAL A 191 9.34 1.03 7.86
CA VAL A 191 9.93 2.34 7.51
C VAL A 191 11.22 2.18 6.72
N GLY A 192 11.54 3.17 5.91
CA GLY A 192 12.82 3.29 5.20
C GLY A 192 12.85 2.70 3.79
N ILE A 193 14.02 2.81 3.13
CA ILE A 193 14.30 2.35 1.76
C ILE A 193 15.59 1.51 1.77
N PRO A 194 15.53 0.17 1.59
CA PRO A 194 14.34 -0.66 1.59
C PRO A 194 13.65 -0.73 2.96
N GLY A 195 12.34 -0.96 2.96
CA GLY A 195 11.51 -0.98 4.16
C GLY A 195 11.96 -2.05 5.16
N ARG A 196 12.16 -1.64 6.41
CA ARG A 196 12.51 -2.50 7.54
C ARG A 196 11.32 -2.62 8.48
N THR A 197 10.98 -3.86 8.84
CA THR A 197 9.87 -4.14 9.73
C THR A 197 10.29 -4.02 11.18
N ILE A 198 9.49 -3.29 11.96
CA ILE A 198 9.66 -3.12 13.40
C ILE A 198 8.42 -3.68 14.08
N CYS A 199 8.62 -4.66 14.97
CA CYS A 199 7.52 -5.20 15.78
C CYS A 199 6.99 -4.13 16.72
N ARG A 200 5.69 -3.94 16.73
CA ARG A 200 5.03 -2.92 17.51
C ARG A 200 4.58 -3.47 18.86
N LYS A 201 4.93 -2.80 19.94
CA LYS A 201 4.52 -3.18 21.30
C LYS A 201 3.25 -2.48 21.80
N GLU A 202 2.77 -1.43 21.12
CA GLU A 202 1.61 -0.63 21.54
C GLU A 202 0.61 -0.41 20.42
N SER A 203 -0.70 -0.40 20.74
CA SER A 203 -1.78 -0.05 19.81
C SER A 203 -1.93 1.46 19.74
N LEU A 204 -1.40 2.08 18.69
CA LEU A 204 -1.62 3.51 18.41
C LEU A 204 -2.90 3.70 17.56
N SER A 205 -3.58 4.84 17.71
CA SER A 205 -4.69 5.24 16.85
C SER A 205 -4.28 5.26 15.37
N PRO A 206 -5.18 4.96 14.41
CA PRO A 206 -4.88 5.01 12.97
C PRO A 206 -4.24 6.31 12.50
N LEU A 207 -4.54 7.44 13.14
CA LEU A 207 -4.04 8.78 12.77
C LEU A 207 -2.70 9.16 13.43
N GLU A 208 -2.20 8.39 14.38
CA GLU A 208 -0.89 8.66 15.02
C GLU A 208 0.29 8.14 14.18
N HIS A 209 0.40 8.61 12.95
CA HIS A 209 1.50 8.23 12.04
C HIS A 209 2.74 9.13 12.14
N GLY A 210 2.70 10.18 12.93
CA GLY A 210 3.86 11.08 13.16
C GLY A 210 4.92 10.51 14.10
N LYS A 211 4.64 9.43 14.85
CA LYS A 211 5.58 8.78 15.77
C LYS A 211 6.21 7.53 15.12
N LEU A 212 6.84 7.70 13.99
CA LEU A 212 7.58 6.61 13.34
C LEU A 212 8.96 6.46 14.00
N PRO A 213 9.40 5.24 14.34
CA PRO A 213 10.73 5.02 14.89
C PRO A 213 11.80 5.29 13.83
N ASP A 214 12.80 6.09 14.22
CA ASP A 214 13.99 6.32 13.39
C ASP A 214 14.96 5.15 13.58
N VAL A 215 14.86 4.16 12.70
CA VAL A 215 15.70 2.96 12.74
C VAL A 215 17.12 3.28 12.31
N GLU A 216 17.31 4.21 11.39
CA GLU A 216 18.63 4.57 10.88
C GLU A 216 19.43 5.31 11.95
N ALA A 217 18.82 6.25 12.66
CA ALA A 217 19.46 6.93 13.79
C ALA A 217 19.86 5.94 14.89
N SER A 218 19.01 4.97 15.23
CA SER A 218 19.31 3.98 16.27
C SER A 218 20.46 3.05 15.89
N VAL A 219 20.53 2.59 14.65
CA VAL A 219 21.66 1.80 14.13
C VAL A 219 22.92 2.63 14.06
N MET A 220 22.84 3.88 13.61
CA MET A 220 23.99 4.80 13.56
C MET A 220 24.57 5.06 14.97
N HIS A 221 23.72 5.31 15.95
CA HIS A 221 24.16 5.46 17.35
C HIS A 221 24.86 4.20 17.88
N THR A 222 24.33 3.01 17.58
CA THR A 222 24.98 1.75 18.00
C THR A 222 26.34 1.57 17.35
N LEU A 223 26.46 1.88 16.05
CA LEU A 223 27.72 1.80 15.32
C LEU A 223 28.75 2.82 15.85
N LEU A 224 28.35 4.06 16.09
CA LEU A 224 29.23 5.08 16.65
C LEU A 224 29.75 4.68 18.04
N SER A 225 28.87 4.18 18.91
CA SER A 225 29.29 3.69 20.24
C SER A 225 30.27 2.53 20.16
N ARG A 226 30.11 1.65 19.17
CA ARG A 226 31.04 0.53 18.97
C ARG A 226 32.37 1.00 18.41
N ILE A 227 32.40 1.97 17.51
CA ILE A 227 33.63 2.60 17.00
C ILE A 227 34.40 3.25 18.16
N GLU A 228 33.73 4.07 18.99
CA GLU A 228 34.37 4.69 20.15
C GLU A 228 34.96 3.67 21.12
N GLN A 229 34.27 2.55 21.33
CA GLN A 229 34.79 1.46 22.18
C GLN A 229 36.05 0.85 21.58
N LEU A 230 36.03 0.55 20.27
CA LEU A 230 37.19 -0.03 19.57
C LEU A 230 38.39 0.91 19.53
N GLU A 231 38.16 2.21 19.39
CA GLU A 231 39.21 3.22 19.45
C GLU A 231 39.88 3.28 20.84
N LYS A 232 39.09 3.19 21.92
CA LYS A 232 39.63 3.10 23.29
C LYS A 232 40.46 1.83 23.50
N GLU A 233 39.98 0.68 23.05
CA GLU A 233 40.71 -0.60 23.13
C GLU A 233 42.04 -0.53 22.35
N LEU A 234 42.02 0.06 21.16
CA LEU A 234 43.22 0.30 20.37
C LEU A 234 44.24 1.24 21.05
N GLN A 235 43.79 2.30 21.70
CA GLN A 235 44.67 3.20 22.45
C GLN A 235 45.36 2.49 23.62
N ILE A 236 44.60 1.66 24.36
CA ILE A 236 45.13 0.86 25.47
C ILE A 236 46.21 -0.12 24.95
N LEU A 237 45.90 -0.87 23.88
CA LEU A 237 46.88 -1.80 23.28
C LEU A 237 48.15 -1.09 22.80
N LYS A 238 48.04 0.07 22.13
CA LYS A 238 49.19 0.88 21.71
C LYS A 238 50.04 1.37 22.89
N SER A 239 49.40 1.77 24.00
CA SER A 239 50.14 2.20 25.19
C SER A 239 50.89 1.03 25.84
N HIS A 240 50.29 -0.17 25.94
CA HIS A 240 50.97 -1.38 26.43
C HIS A 240 52.16 -1.76 25.52
N GLN A 241 51.97 -1.75 24.21
CA GLN A 241 53.06 -2.07 23.28
C GLN A 241 54.23 -1.08 23.36
N SER A 242 53.94 0.20 23.56
CA SER A 242 54.96 1.24 23.74
C SER A 242 55.71 1.06 25.06
N GLN A 243 55.07 0.65 26.14
CA GLN A 243 55.72 0.33 27.42
C GLN A 243 56.61 -0.89 27.32
N GLU A 244 56.17 -1.99 26.65
CA GLU A 244 56.99 -3.18 26.46
C GLU A 244 58.23 -2.91 25.62
N LEU A 245 58.12 -2.10 24.57
CA LEU A 245 59.26 -1.68 23.73
C LEU A 245 60.22 -0.77 24.51
N GLY A 246 59.71 0.09 25.41
CA GLY A 246 60.54 0.93 26.28
C GLY A 246 61.32 0.13 27.32
N VAL A 247 60.71 -0.89 27.92
CA VAL A 247 61.38 -1.80 28.85
C VAL A 247 62.47 -2.64 28.17
N ARG A 248 62.23 -3.16 26.99
CA ARG A 248 63.22 -3.91 26.20
C ARG A 248 64.44 -3.08 25.79
N SER A 249 64.25 -1.82 25.48
CA SER A 249 65.34 -0.91 25.16
C SER A 249 66.20 -0.57 26.36
N GLN A 250 65.64 -0.50 27.57
CA GLN A 250 66.42 -0.30 28.82
C GLN A 250 67.23 -1.56 29.24
N GLU A 251 66.65 -2.75 29.08
CA GLU A 251 67.38 -3.99 29.38
C GLU A 251 68.55 -4.28 28.43
N SER A 252 68.46 -3.84 27.17
CA SER A 252 69.58 -3.97 26.21
C SER A 252 70.73 -2.96 26.44
N GLY A 253 70.44 -1.79 27.06
CA GLY A 253 71.41 -0.78 27.37
C GLY A 253 72.24 -1.03 28.65
N VAL A 254 71.86 -1.97 29.50
CA VAL A 254 72.58 -2.33 30.77
C VAL A 254 73.64 -3.43 30.55
N ARG A 255 73.72 -4.04 29.36
CA ARG A 255 74.66 -5.13 29.00
C ARG A 255 75.83 -4.68 28.13
N SER A 256 76.17 -3.39 28.06
CA SER A 256 77.35 -2.87 27.35
C SER A 256 78.41 -2.33 28.31
#